data_d3a6244a6b57dfe7f56b62d6381db0d6
#
_entry.id   d3a6244a6b57dfe7f56b62d6381db0d6
#
_cell.length_a   1.000
_cell.length_b   1.000
_cell.length_c   1.000
_cell.angle_alpha   90.00
_cell.angle_beta   90.00
_cell.angle_gamma   90.00
#
_symmetry.space_group_name_H-M   'P 1'
#
loop_
_entity.id
_entity.type
_entity.pdbx_description
1 polymer ?
#
loop_
_entity_poly.entity_id
_entity_poly.type
_entity_poly.pdbx_seq_one_letter_code
_entity_poly.pdbx_strand_id
1 'polypeptide(L)'
;RAFADNDGEGRAFSSNTVYTFVTESEEQLPNAGFEDWCQPSKAIIPAASEGEIFWDSGNHGSATMSKNITVSESTIKNSGNYSAKLQSQFVGLGIIGKFAAGNIFTGKYLATDGTDGVLGFGRPFSSRPKSLSGYVKYNPKAVDNINSEAESMGCVEGANDKGHIYVALLTDYTETYDGSTFPIVVQTKSSNRRLFDKNGSNVIAYGEWTSQEATSNDNTMTPFEITLTYKRTDVKPSAVLVVCSASYWGDYFAGGDGSVMYVDDFKFNY
;
A
#
# COMPACT_ATOMS: atom_id res chain seq x y z
N ARG A 1 -20.86 36.27 8.26
CA ARG A 1 -22.13 36.67 8.89
C ARG A 1 -23.27 36.39 7.91
N ALA A 2 -24.31 35.71 8.37
CA ALA A 2 -25.55 35.62 7.62
C ALA A 2 -26.38 36.89 7.94
N PHE A 3 -27.01 37.43 6.92
CA PHE A 3 -27.94 38.54 7.06
C PHE A 3 -29.18 38.27 6.22
N ALA A 4 -30.31 38.79 6.67
CA ALA A 4 -31.52 38.83 5.88
C ALA A 4 -31.92 40.34 5.71
N ASP A 5 -32.46 40.65 4.54
CA ASP A 5 -33.09 41.97 4.34
C ASP A 5 -34.37 42.01 5.15
N ASN A 6 -34.47 43.02 6.01
CA ASN A 6 -35.66 43.31 6.75
C ASN A 6 -36.41 44.41 5.99
N ASP A 7 -37.58 44.14 5.57
CA ASP A 7 -38.65 44.98 4.94
C ASP A 7 -38.50 46.56 4.98
N GLY A 8 -37.28 47.03 4.75
CA GLY A 8 -36.95 48.45 4.57
C GLY A 8 -36.36 49.19 5.81
N GLU A 9 -36.23 48.54 6.95
CA GLU A 9 -35.71 49.21 8.15
C GLU A 9 -34.25 48.84 8.55
N GLY A 10 -33.52 48.19 7.67
CA GLY A 10 -32.13 47.83 7.87
C GLY A 10 -31.89 46.31 7.94
N ARG A 11 -30.63 45.92 7.92
CA ARG A 11 -30.23 44.49 7.88
C ARG A 11 -30.30 43.86 9.28
N ALA A 12 -31.11 42.82 9.39
CA ALA A 12 -31.05 41.97 10.59
C ALA A 12 -29.83 41.04 10.48
N PHE A 13 -28.99 41.06 11.51
CA PHE A 13 -27.87 40.15 11.64
C PHE A 13 -28.29 38.94 12.48
N SER A 14 -27.90 37.75 12.06
CA SER A 14 -27.95 36.59 12.97
C SER A 14 -27.22 36.89 14.27
N SER A 15 -27.62 36.26 15.34
CA SER A 15 -26.95 36.37 16.65
C SER A 15 -25.43 36.24 16.50
N ASN A 16 -24.68 36.90 17.39
CA ASN A 16 -23.21 36.88 17.39
C ASN A 16 -22.60 35.50 17.70
N THR A 17 -23.28 34.39 17.36
CA THR A 17 -22.73 33.06 17.52
C THR A 17 -21.67 32.87 16.45
N VAL A 18 -20.41 32.88 16.83
CA VAL A 18 -19.28 32.55 15.97
C VAL A 18 -19.18 31.05 15.95
N TYR A 19 -19.43 30.44 14.77
CA TYR A 19 -19.12 29.04 14.54
C TYR A 19 -17.68 29.00 14.07
N THR A 20 -16.80 28.42 14.89
CA THR A 20 -15.44 28.10 14.52
C THR A 20 -15.43 26.66 14.04
N PHE A 21 -15.00 26.41 12.84
CA PHE A 21 -14.68 25.08 12.34
C PHE A 21 -13.22 25.04 11.93
N VAL A 22 -12.58 23.93 12.21
CA VAL A 22 -11.21 23.65 11.79
C VAL A 22 -11.30 22.76 10.57
N THR A 23 -10.69 23.17 9.47
CA THR A 23 -10.50 22.31 8.31
C THR A 23 -9.53 21.19 8.68
N GLU A 24 -9.77 19.98 8.17
CA GLU A 24 -8.82 18.87 8.34
C GLU A 24 -7.50 19.22 7.64
N SER A 25 -6.40 18.67 8.16
CA SER A 25 -5.09 18.81 7.53
C SER A 25 -5.05 18.05 6.20
N GLU A 26 -4.24 18.53 5.27
CA GLU A 26 -3.97 17.85 3.97
C GLU A 26 -2.66 17.07 4.09
N GLU A 27 -2.66 16.02 4.93
CA GLU A 27 -1.48 15.20 5.16
C GLU A 27 -1.06 14.46 3.88
N GLN A 28 0.24 14.35 3.66
CA GLN A 28 0.83 13.55 2.58
C GLN A 28 1.63 12.38 3.16
N LEU A 29 1.90 11.39 2.32
CA LEU A 29 2.68 10.22 2.71
C LEU A 29 4.17 10.59 2.83
N PRO A 30 4.85 10.26 3.92
CA PRO A 30 6.31 10.35 3.99
C PRO A 30 6.97 9.49 2.91
N ASN A 31 8.11 9.94 2.38
CA ASN A 31 8.88 9.27 1.31
C ASN A 31 8.02 8.78 0.13
N ALA A 32 7.05 9.59 -0.28
CA ALA A 32 6.06 9.25 -1.32
C ALA A 32 6.65 9.17 -2.74
N GLY A 33 7.83 9.77 -2.95
CA GLY A 33 8.65 9.65 -4.17
C GLY A 33 9.72 8.57 -4.06
N PHE A 34 9.74 7.76 -3.00
CA PHE A 34 10.66 6.63 -2.78
C PHE A 34 12.14 6.99 -2.96
N GLU A 35 12.53 8.18 -2.52
CA GLU A 35 13.91 8.67 -2.61
C GLU A 35 14.82 8.13 -1.51
N ASP A 36 14.25 7.81 -0.35
CA ASP A 36 15.00 7.37 0.83
C ASP A 36 15.03 5.85 0.95
N TRP A 37 16.25 5.30 0.98
CA TRP A 37 16.51 3.87 1.10
C TRP A 37 17.69 3.62 2.04
N CYS A 38 17.58 2.63 2.91
CA CYS A 38 18.69 2.18 3.74
C CYS A 38 18.77 0.65 3.81
N GLN A 39 19.90 0.15 4.28
CA GLN A 39 20.12 -1.29 4.47
C GLN A 39 20.81 -1.54 5.82
N PRO A 40 20.06 -1.45 6.94
CA PRO A 40 20.63 -1.67 8.28
C PRO A 40 20.98 -3.14 8.56
N SER A 41 20.45 -4.06 7.76
CA SER A 41 20.67 -5.49 7.86
C SER A 41 20.81 -6.13 6.46
N LYS A 42 20.36 -7.37 6.27
CA LYS A 42 20.29 -7.97 4.91
C LYS A 42 19.16 -7.39 4.06
N ALA A 43 18.09 -6.91 4.71
CA ALA A 43 16.95 -6.32 4.03
C ALA A 43 17.22 -4.86 3.65
N ILE A 44 16.92 -4.49 2.40
CA ILE A 44 16.83 -3.10 1.95
C ILE A 44 15.45 -2.59 2.35
N ILE A 45 15.37 -1.39 2.95
CA ILE A 45 14.16 -0.78 3.45
C ILE A 45 13.94 0.58 2.77
N PRO A 46 12.70 0.92 2.37
CA PRO A 46 12.36 2.22 1.76
C PRO A 46 12.18 3.31 2.83
N ALA A 47 13.24 3.63 3.54
CA ALA A 47 13.31 4.64 4.60
C ALA A 47 14.72 5.20 4.73
N ALA A 48 14.89 6.42 5.22
CA ALA A 48 16.18 7.03 5.48
C ALA A 48 16.97 6.31 6.59
N SER A 49 16.26 5.72 7.55
CA SER A 49 16.83 4.90 8.63
C SER A 49 15.81 3.89 9.18
N GLU A 50 16.28 2.89 9.92
CA GLU A 50 15.42 1.89 10.57
C GLU A 50 14.43 2.52 11.59
N GLY A 51 14.77 3.65 12.17
CA GLY A 51 13.90 4.39 13.10
C GLY A 51 12.77 5.17 12.42
N GLU A 52 12.82 5.36 11.10
CA GLU A 52 11.91 6.20 10.33
C GLU A 52 11.05 5.40 9.33
N ILE A 53 10.86 4.12 9.58
CA ILE A 53 10.07 3.24 8.72
C ILE A 53 8.62 3.72 8.67
N PHE A 54 8.19 4.22 7.53
CA PHE A 54 6.79 4.44 7.18
C PHE A 54 6.32 3.40 6.17
N TRP A 55 7.19 3.10 5.19
CA TRP A 55 7.04 2.05 4.20
C TRP A 55 7.94 0.88 4.56
N ASP A 56 7.45 -0.34 4.35
CA ASP A 56 8.22 -1.57 4.50
C ASP A 56 7.87 -2.57 3.38
N SER A 57 8.51 -3.71 3.35
CA SER A 57 8.33 -4.70 2.28
C SER A 57 8.57 -6.13 2.75
N GLY A 58 8.33 -7.09 1.88
CA GLY A 58 8.68 -8.51 2.07
C GLY A 58 10.17 -8.81 2.06
N ASN A 59 11.04 -7.81 1.89
CA ASN A 59 12.49 -7.99 1.85
C ASN A 59 13.06 -8.68 3.11
N HIS A 60 12.48 -8.42 4.27
CA HIS A 60 12.94 -9.09 5.50
C HIS A 60 12.86 -10.61 5.42
N GLY A 61 11.82 -11.15 4.75
CA GLY A 61 11.70 -12.58 4.47
C GLY A 61 12.65 -13.03 3.36
N SER A 62 12.62 -12.38 2.20
CA SER A 62 13.39 -12.78 1.01
C SER A 62 14.90 -12.59 1.17
N ALA A 63 15.34 -11.60 1.93
CA ALA A 63 16.76 -11.36 2.24
C ALA A 63 17.40 -12.45 3.11
N THR A 64 16.62 -13.28 3.80
CA THR A 64 17.13 -14.48 4.46
C THR A 64 17.79 -15.43 3.47
N MET A 65 17.30 -15.45 2.22
CA MET A 65 17.83 -16.17 1.07
C MET A 65 18.66 -15.27 0.13
N SER A 66 19.18 -14.15 0.66
CA SER A 66 20.05 -13.19 -0.04
C SER A 66 19.41 -12.52 -1.25
N LYS A 67 18.06 -12.34 -1.25
CA LYS A 67 17.34 -11.62 -2.31
C LYS A 67 16.53 -10.47 -1.74
N ASN A 68 16.78 -9.24 -2.23
CA ASN A 68 15.91 -8.11 -2.03
C ASN A 68 15.06 -7.93 -3.30
N ILE A 69 13.76 -8.16 -3.19
CA ILE A 69 12.80 -8.14 -4.29
C ILE A 69 12.08 -6.79 -4.42
N THR A 70 12.33 -5.90 -3.48
CA THR A 70 11.89 -4.51 -3.46
C THR A 70 13.11 -3.63 -3.24
N VAL A 71 13.42 -2.80 -4.23
CA VAL A 71 14.65 -1.98 -4.24
C VAL A 71 14.40 -0.62 -4.89
N SER A 72 15.33 0.34 -4.68
CA SER A 72 15.36 1.58 -5.45
C SER A 72 15.72 1.31 -6.91
N GLU A 73 15.12 2.09 -7.82
CA GLU A 73 15.39 2.06 -9.27
C GLU A 73 15.69 3.47 -9.78
N SER A 74 16.80 3.66 -10.44
CA SER A 74 17.26 4.99 -10.90
C SER A 74 16.98 5.28 -12.37
N THR A 75 16.64 4.26 -13.15
CA THR A 75 16.44 4.39 -14.62
C THR A 75 14.97 4.57 -14.96
N ILE A 76 14.07 3.80 -14.31
CA ILE A 76 12.62 3.86 -14.53
C ILE A 76 12.00 4.60 -13.35
N LYS A 77 11.76 5.88 -13.52
CA LYS A 77 11.20 6.79 -12.51
C LYS A 77 10.43 7.91 -13.19
N ASN A 78 9.53 8.56 -12.46
CA ASN A 78 8.83 9.73 -12.95
C ASN A 78 9.60 11.02 -12.62
N SER A 79 10.04 11.16 -11.37
CA SER A 79 10.83 12.32 -10.95
C SER A 79 11.97 11.92 -9.99
N GLY A 80 12.68 12.89 -9.42
CA GLY A 80 13.72 12.66 -8.42
C GLY A 80 14.88 11.79 -8.90
N ASN A 81 15.45 11.01 -7.99
CA ASN A 81 16.59 10.12 -8.25
C ASN A 81 16.17 8.66 -8.38
N TYR A 82 15.12 8.25 -7.68
CA TYR A 82 14.68 6.87 -7.58
C TYR A 82 13.16 6.74 -7.72
N SER A 83 12.72 5.53 -8.05
CA SER A 83 11.38 4.98 -7.82
C SER A 83 11.51 3.70 -7.01
N ALA A 84 10.40 3.11 -6.57
CA ALA A 84 10.40 1.78 -5.99
C ALA A 84 10.16 0.72 -7.06
N LYS A 85 11.10 -0.24 -7.19
CA LYS A 85 10.98 -1.43 -8.03
C LYS A 85 10.55 -2.62 -7.18
N LEU A 86 9.44 -3.23 -7.52
CA LEU A 86 8.83 -4.41 -6.89
C LEU A 86 8.89 -5.55 -7.90
N GLN A 87 9.71 -6.57 -7.67
CA GLN A 87 9.85 -7.70 -8.61
C GLN A 87 9.51 -9.02 -7.94
N SER A 88 8.42 -9.62 -8.38
CA SER A 88 8.02 -10.96 -7.96
C SER A 88 9.00 -12.00 -8.48
N GLN A 89 9.40 -12.93 -7.62
CA GLN A 89 10.31 -13.99 -8.04
C GLN A 89 10.29 -15.18 -7.07
N PHE A 90 10.74 -16.32 -7.58
CA PHE A 90 11.01 -17.47 -6.73
C PHE A 90 12.23 -17.17 -5.85
N VAL A 91 12.06 -17.32 -4.54
CA VAL A 91 13.09 -17.11 -3.53
C VAL A 91 13.43 -18.44 -2.88
N GLY A 92 14.65 -18.96 -3.12
CA GLY A 92 15.07 -20.26 -2.60
C GLY A 92 16.32 -20.79 -3.29
N LEU A 93 16.68 -22.02 -2.93
CA LEU A 93 17.80 -22.78 -3.49
C LEU A 93 17.29 -24.13 -4.03
N GLY A 94 17.43 -24.34 -5.33
CA GLY A 94 16.96 -25.56 -6.00
C GLY A 94 15.44 -25.72 -5.85
N ILE A 95 15.03 -26.85 -5.28
CA ILE A 95 13.60 -27.15 -5.03
C ILE A 95 13.10 -26.62 -3.70
N ILE A 96 13.99 -26.04 -2.87
CA ILE A 96 13.63 -25.48 -1.57
C ILE A 96 13.49 -23.97 -1.73
N GLY A 97 12.26 -23.49 -1.65
CA GLY A 97 11.96 -22.07 -1.80
C GLY A 97 10.48 -21.84 -1.96
N LYS A 98 10.13 -20.57 -2.14
CA LYS A 98 8.75 -20.12 -2.28
C LYS A 98 8.70 -18.91 -3.22
N PHE A 99 7.63 -18.81 -3.99
CA PHE A 99 7.36 -17.58 -4.72
C PHE A 99 7.14 -16.44 -3.73
N ALA A 100 7.71 -15.29 -4.01
CA ALA A 100 7.55 -14.07 -3.22
C ALA A 100 7.15 -12.93 -4.14
N ALA A 101 6.01 -12.32 -3.88
CA ALA A 101 5.58 -11.13 -4.61
C ALA A 101 6.43 -9.93 -4.20
N GLY A 102 6.96 -9.21 -5.21
CA GLY A 102 7.54 -7.88 -5.00
C GLY A 102 6.46 -6.94 -4.47
N ASN A 103 6.64 -6.41 -3.27
CA ASN A 103 5.65 -5.58 -2.62
C ASN A 103 6.26 -4.44 -1.80
N ILE A 104 5.47 -3.39 -1.59
CA ILE A 104 5.75 -2.32 -0.63
C ILE A 104 4.44 -1.92 0.05
N PHE A 105 4.48 -1.60 1.34
CA PHE A 105 3.29 -1.24 2.09
C PHE A 105 3.59 -0.24 3.20
N THR A 106 2.61 0.56 3.58
CA THR A 106 2.69 1.40 4.78
C THR A 106 2.45 0.54 6.00
N GLY A 107 3.50 0.35 6.79
CA GLY A 107 3.46 -0.59 7.91
C GLY A 107 4.85 -1.00 8.39
N LYS A 108 4.94 -2.19 8.93
CA LYS A 108 6.20 -2.80 9.37
C LYS A 108 6.14 -4.32 9.18
N TYR A 109 7.22 -4.90 8.66
CA TYR A 109 7.45 -6.35 8.72
C TYR A 109 7.80 -6.72 10.16
N LEU A 110 7.05 -7.65 10.76
CA LEU A 110 7.17 -7.97 12.18
C LEU A 110 7.99 -9.21 12.43
N ALA A 111 7.73 -10.28 11.68
CA ALA A 111 8.40 -11.55 11.85
C ALA A 111 8.32 -12.43 10.61
N THR A 112 9.22 -13.41 10.55
CA THR A 112 9.15 -14.55 9.63
C THR A 112 8.74 -15.79 10.42
N ASP A 113 7.63 -16.45 10.03
CA ASP A 113 7.16 -17.72 10.59
C ASP A 113 7.40 -18.84 9.58
N GLY A 114 8.56 -19.48 9.67
CA GLY A 114 9.03 -20.43 8.66
C GLY A 114 9.43 -19.71 7.37
N THR A 115 8.60 -19.83 6.33
CA THR A 115 8.77 -19.11 5.06
C THR A 115 7.70 -18.03 4.86
N ASP A 116 6.89 -17.76 5.86
CA ASP A 116 5.71 -16.90 5.82
C ASP A 116 5.97 -15.60 6.60
N GLY A 117 5.29 -14.54 6.22
CA GLY A 117 5.44 -13.22 6.86
C GLY A 117 4.35 -12.93 7.88
N VAL A 118 4.75 -12.19 8.92
CA VAL A 118 3.83 -11.49 9.82
C VAL A 118 4.06 -10.00 9.63
N LEU A 119 3.01 -9.26 9.26
CA LEU A 119 3.08 -7.86 8.86
C LEU A 119 2.13 -7.02 9.72
N GLY A 120 2.61 -5.91 10.24
CA GLY A 120 1.78 -4.88 10.86
C GLY A 120 1.41 -3.83 9.82
N PHE A 121 0.16 -3.80 9.40
CA PHE A 121 -0.37 -2.89 8.40
C PHE A 121 -0.93 -1.62 9.00
N GLY A 122 -0.68 -0.50 8.32
CA GLY A 122 -1.15 0.83 8.67
C GLY A 122 -0.13 1.67 9.40
N ARG A 123 -0.13 2.96 9.07
CA ARG A 123 0.68 4.01 9.69
C ARG A 123 -0.20 5.17 10.13
N PRO A 124 0.18 5.94 11.16
CA PRO A 124 -0.59 7.07 11.63
C PRO A 124 -0.95 8.04 10.51
N PHE A 125 -2.23 8.37 10.41
CA PHE A 125 -2.77 9.29 9.41
C PHE A 125 -4.17 9.72 9.81
N SER A 126 -4.50 11.01 9.71
CA SER A 126 -5.76 11.54 10.24
C SER A 126 -6.60 12.33 9.24
N SER A 127 -6.12 12.49 8.01
CA SER A 127 -6.80 13.27 6.97
C SER A 127 -7.74 12.43 6.11
N ARG A 128 -8.63 13.09 5.34
CA ARG A 128 -9.64 12.46 4.49
C ARG A 128 -9.47 12.85 3.03
N PRO A 129 -8.47 12.29 2.33
CA PRO A 129 -8.27 12.55 0.90
C PRO A 129 -9.41 11.95 0.06
N LYS A 130 -9.66 12.54 -1.11
CA LYS A 130 -10.59 12.02 -2.13
C LYS A 130 -9.99 10.90 -2.94
N SER A 131 -8.68 11.02 -3.24
CA SER A 131 -7.98 10.04 -4.07
C SER A 131 -6.50 9.96 -3.71
N LEU A 132 -5.87 8.85 -4.10
CA LEU A 132 -4.42 8.67 -4.20
C LEU A 132 -4.05 8.66 -5.67
N SER A 133 -3.17 9.57 -6.09
CA SER A 133 -2.55 9.58 -7.42
C SER A 133 -1.08 9.25 -7.32
N GLY A 134 -0.47 8.90 -8.46
CA GLY A 134 0.95 8.60 -8.59
C GLY A 134 1.28 8.10 -9.98
N TYR A 135 2.44 7.50 -10.13
CA TYR A 135 2.92 6.92 -11.38
C TYR A 135 3.24 5.45 -11.20
N VAL A 136 2.90 4.65 -12.20
CA VAL A 136 3.14 3.21 -12.21
C VAL A 136 3.68 2.77 -13.57
N LYS A 137 4.61 1.83 -13.56
CA LYS A 137 4.93 0.99 -14.70
C LYS A 137 4.80 -0.45 -14.26
N TYR A 138 4.00 -1.22 -14.99
CA TYR A 138 3.78 -2.63 -14.70
C TYR A 138 4.05 -3.49 -15.93
N ASN A 139 4.80 -4.58 -15.73
CA ASN A 139 5.06 -5.61 -16.72
C ASN A 139 4.73 -6.98 -16.12
N PRO A 140 3.57 -7.56 -16.45
CA PRO A 140 3.22 -8.90 -16.01
C PRO A 140 4.08 -9.96 -16.70
N LYS A 141 4.25 -11.09 -16.03
CA LYS A 141 4.65 -12.38 -16.60
C LYS A 141 3.49 -13.33 -16.49
N ALA A 142 3.55 -14.42 -17.25
CA ALA A 142 2.59 -15.50 -17.10
C ALA A 142 2.69 -16.10 -15.68
N VAL A 143 1.57 -16.40 -15.08
CA VAL A 143 1.50 -17.10 -13.78
C VAL A 143 2.10 -18.50 -13.97
N ASP A 144 3.20 -18.77 -13.30
CA ASP A 144 3.95 -20.02 -13.30
C ASP A 144 4.17 -20.60 -11.90
N ASN A 145 3.79 -19.83 -10.87
CA ASN A 145 3.72 -20.27 -9.49
C ASN A 145 2.26 -20.22 -9.03
N ILE A 146 1.68 -21.38 -8.77
CA ILE A 146 0.27 -21.49 -8.42
C ILE A 146 0.06 -22.60 -7.38
N ASN A 147 -1.01 -22.51 -6.62
CA ASN A 147 -1.47 -23.55 -5.70
C ASN A 147 -3.01 -23.53 -5.64
N SER A 148 -3.59 -24.59 -5.10
CA SER A 148 -5.04 -24.77 -5.07
C SER A 148 -5.81 -23.65 -4.33
N GLU A 149 -5.17 -23.02 -3.37
CA GLU A 149 -5.79 -21.89 -2.64
C GLU A 149 -5.87 -20.64 -3.54
N ALA A 150 -4.79 -20.31 -4.24
CA ALA A 150 -4.77 -19.20 -5.20
C ALA A 150 -5.73 -19.47 -6.38
N GLU A 151 -5.80 -20.71 -6.88
CA GLU A 151 -6.77 -21.12 -7.91
C GLU A 151 -8.21 -20.86 -7.46
N SER A 152 -8.54 -21.21 -6.21
CA SER A 152 -9.87 -20.96 -5.64
C SER A 152 -10.23 -19.49 -5.54
N MET A 153 -9.21 -18.61 -5.50
CA MET A 153 -9.33 -17.16 -5.50
C MET A 153 -9.24 -16.53 -6.90
N GLY A 154 -9.28 -17.36 -7.95
CA GLY A 154 -9.32 -16.92 -9.34
C GLY A 154 -7.95 -16.71 -10.01
N CYS A 155 -6.86 -17.20 -9.41
CA CYS A 155 -5.56 -17.28 -10.07
C CYS A 155 -5.61 -18.36 -11.16
N VAL A 156 -5.09 -18.05 -12.35
CA VAL A 156 -5.13 -18.97 -13.50
C VAL A 156 -3.71 -19.17 -14.03
N GLU A 157 -3.25 -20.42 -14.08
CA GLU A 157 -1.94 -20.78 -14.62
C GLU A 157 -1.83 -20.36 -16.09
N GLY A 158 -0.70 -19.80 -16.47
CA GLY A 158 -0.41 -19.32 -17.83
C GLY A 158 -1.08 -18.00 -18.21
N ALA A 159 -2.06 -17.50 -17.45
CA ALA A 159 -2.58 -16.15 -17.65
C ALA A 159 -1.56 -15.09 -17.22
N ASN A 160 -1.67 -13.86 -17.73
CA ASN A 160 -0.87 -12.75 -17.23
C ASN A 160 -1.11 -12.56 -15.74
N ASP A 161 -0.04 -12.38 -14.98
CA ASP A 161 -0.11 -11.97 -13.58
C ASP A 161 -0.81 -10.61 -13.45
N LYS A 162 -1.27 -10.30 -12.25
CA LYS A 162 -2.07 -9.10 -11.99
C LYS A 162 -1.35 -8.21 -10.99
N GLY A 163 -1.00 -6.99 -11.41
CA GLY A 163 -0.51 -5.94 -10.50
C GLY A 163 -1.63 -5.36 -9.67
N HIS A 164 -1.34 -4.95 -8.44
CA HIS A 164 -2.33 -4.41 -7.50
C HIS A 164 -1.75 -3.25 -6.68
N ILE A 165 -2.47 -2.15 -6.67
CA ILE A 165 -2.25 -1.03 -5.75
C ILE A 165 -3.57 -0.77 -5.04
N TYR A 166 -3.59 -0.74 -3.71
CA TYR A 166 -4.78 -0.34 -2.98
C TYR A 166 -4.45 0.59 -1.84
N VAL A 167 -5.45 1.37 -1.46
CA VAL A 167 -5.38 2.31 -0.35
C VAL A 167 -6.62 2.16 0.52
N ALA A 168 -6.42 2.12 1.85
CA ALA A 168 -7.47 2.12 2.84
C ALA A 168 -7.20 3.15 3.94
N LEU A 169 -8.24 3.82 4.38
CA LEU A 169 -8.23 4.58 5.62
C LEU A 169 -8.83 3.73 6.72
N LEU A 170 -8.15 3.67 7.86
CA LEU A 170 -8.47 2.76 8.95
C LEU A 170 -8.75 3.52 10.25
N THR A 171 -9.61 2.92 11.09
CA THR A 171 -9.73 3.27 12.50
C THR A 171 -8.91 2.28 13.33
N ASP A 172 -8.72 2.62 14.60
CA ASP A 172 -8.29 1.74 15.69
C ASP A 172 -6.95 1.01 15.47
N TYR A 173 -6.16 1.04 16.52
CA TYR A 173 -4.93 0.26 16.69
C TYR A 173 -5.24 -0.80 17.74
N THR A 174 -5.80 -1.91 17.34
CA THR A 174 -6.33 -2.94 18.28
C THR A 174 -5.58 -4.25 18.23
N GLU A 175 -4.74 -4.46 17.22
CA GLU A 175 -4.03 -5.72 17.04
C GLU A 175 -2.59 -5.62 17.50
N THR A 176 -2.23 -6.41 18.49
CA THR A 176 -0.89 -6.39 19.10
C THR A 176 -0.08 -7.58 18.66
N TYR A 177 1.16 -7.34 18.26
CA TYR A 177 2.18 -8.34 18.00
C TYR A 177 3.50 -7.91 18.65
N ASP A 178 4.07 -8.75 19.49
CA ASP A 178 5.32 -8.53 20.20
C ASP A 178 5.45 -7.12 20.81
N GLY A 179 4.42 -6.71 21.56
CA GLY A 179 4.35 -5.43 22.26
C GLY A 179 4.09 -4.19 21.38
N SER A 180 4.00 -4.34 20.06
CA SER A 180 3.64 -3.27 19.13
C SER A 180 2.20 -3.42 18.67
N THR A 181 1.48 -2.30 18.53
CA THR A 181 0.06 -2.31 18.15
C THR A 181 -0.13 -1.71 16.76
N PHE A 182 -0.96 -2.37 15.95
CA PHE A 182 -1.29 -2.02 14.57
C PHE A 182 -2.81 -2.00 14.35
N PRO A 183 -3.31 -1.30 13.32
CA PRO A 183 -4.70 -1.45 12.89
C PRO A 183 -5.01 -2.88 12.43
N ILE A 184 -4.04 -3.55 11.80
CA ILE A 184 -4.19 -4.89 11.25
C ILE A 184 -2.85 -5.62 11.37
N VAL A 185 -2.89 -6.88 11.84
CA VAL A 185 -1.76 -7.81 11.78
C VAL A 185 -2.08 -8.90 10.77
N VAL A 186 -1.35 -8.91 9.65
CA VAL A 186 -1.47 -9.90 8.58
C VAL A 186 -0.54 -11.08 8.85
N GLN A 187 -1.03 -12.29 8.58
CA GLN A 187 -0.27 -13.54 8.63
C GLN A 187 -0.50 -14.32 7.35
N THR A 188 0.57 -14.64 6.62
CA THR A 188 0.46 -15.30 5.32
C THR A 188 0.53 -16.83 5.40
N LYS A 189 0.83 -17.42 6.55
CA LYS A 189 0.93 -18.87 6.75
C LYS A 189 -0.43 -19.53 6.59
N SER A 190 -0.51 -20.53 5.70
CA SER A 190 -1.78 -21.17 5.32
C SER A 190 -2.56 -21.75 6.50
N SER A 191 -1.87 -22.27 7.54
CA SER A 191 -2.52 -22.88 8.71
C SER A 191 -3.24 -21.87 9.61
N ASN A 192 -2.89 -20.59 9.56
CA ASN A 192 -3.47 -19.51 10.36
C ASN A 192 -3.54 -18.20 9.57
N ARG A 193 -3.78 -18.31 8.25
CA ARG A 193 -3.82 -17.16 7.35
C ARG A 193 -4.86 -16.14 7.77
N ARG A 194 -4.40 -14.91 7.87
CA ARG A 194 -5.20 -13.74 8.15
C ARG A 194 -4.73 -12.61 7.27
N LEU A 195 -5.53 -12.22 6.31
CA LEU A 195 -5.22 -11.19 5.35
C LEU A 195 -6.05 -9.94 5.61
N PHE A 196 -5.70 -8.85 4.94
CA PHE A 196 -6.49 -7.63 4.94
C PHE A 196 -7.88 -7.90 4.33
N ASP A 197 -8.92 -7.51 5.05
CA ASP A 197 -10.30 -7.52 4.53
C ASP A 197 -10.77 -6.09 4.29
N LYS A 198 -10.93 -5.73 3.01
CA LYS A 198 -11.45 -4.41 2.63
C LYS A 198 -12.85 -4.12 3.17
N ASN A 199 -13.59 -5.13 3.60
CA ASN A 199 -14.92 -5.01 4.19
C ASN A 199 -14.91 -5.01 5.73
N GLY A 200 -13.72 -5.10 6.33
CA GLY A 200 -13.54 -5.05 7.78
C GLY A 200 -14.17 -3.81 8.42
N SER A 201 -14.66 -3.94 9.63
CA SER A 201 -15.36 -2.86 10.35
C SER A 201 -14.47 -1.64 10.65
N ASN A 202 -13.16 -1.84 10.68
CA ASN A 202 -12.16 -0.79 10.86
C ASN A 202 -11.80 -0.03 9.57
N VAL A 203 -12.34 -0.43 8.40
CA VAL A 203 -12.10 0.23 7.12
C VAL A 203 -13.10 1.37 6.92
N ILE A 204 -12.61 2.61 6.90
CA ILE A 204 -13.39 3.83 6.69
C ILE A 204 -13.58 4.12 5.20
N ALA A 205 -12.52 4.00 4.42
CA ALA A 205 -12.51 4.23 2.99
C ALA A 205 -11.57 3.25 2.30
N TYR A 206 -11.87 2.95 1.03
CA TYR A 206 -11.09 2.01 0.23
C TYR A 206 -11.11 2.41 -1.24
N GLY A 207 -10.00 2.18 -1.92
CA GLY A 207 -9.86 2.25 -3.36
C GLY A 207 -8.75 1.33 -3.85
N GLU A 208 -8.84 0.87 -5.11
CA GLU A 208 -7.83 -0.02 -5.71
C GLU A 208 -7.63 0.23 -7.20
N TRP A 209 -6.43 -0.04 -7.67
CA TRP A 209 -6.02 -0.13 -9.06
C TRP A 209 -5.46 -1.51 -9.33
N THR A 210 -5.82 -2.10 -10.46
CA THR A 210 -5.27 -3.39 -10.90
C THR A 210 -5.02 -3.38 -12.40
N SER A 211 -4.02 -4.16 -12.86
CA SER A 211 -3.78 -4.43 -14.26
C SER A 211 -3.23 -5.83 -14.48
N GLN A 212 -3.65 -6.49 -15.55
CA GLN A 212 -3.04 -7.71 -16.10
C GLN A 212 -2.27 -7.43 -17.39
N GLU A 213 -2.23 -6.17 -17.81
CA GLU A 213 -1.54 -5.72 -19.01
C GLU A 213 -0.36 -4.84 -18.64
N ALA A 214 0.65 -4.82 -19.51
CA ALA A 214 1.74 -3.86 -19.39
C ALA A 214 1.20 -2.43 -19.54
N THR A 215 1.58 -1.54 -18.62
CA THR A 215 1.10 -0.15 -18.66
C THR A 215 1.79 0.70 -19.72
N SER A 216 3.00 0.31 -20.14
CA SER A 216 3.74 0.94 -21.24
C SER A 216 4.72 -0.05 -21.86
N ASN A 217 5.05 0.16 -23.15
CA ASN A 217 6.02 -0.66 -23.89
C ASN A 217 7.46 -0.15 -23.78
N ASP A 218 7.63 1.03 -23.25
CA ASP A 218 8.93 1.68 -23.02
C ASP A 218 9.23 1.86 -21.52
N ASN A 219 10.21 2.65 -21.16
CA ASN A 219 10.56 2.95 -19.77
C ASN A 219 9.70 4.06 -19.13
N THR A 220 8.64 4.51 -19.78
CA THR A 220 7.77 5.56 -19.28
C THR A 220 6.81 5.02 -18.21
N MET A 221 6.70 5.74 -17.11
CA MET A 221 5.68 5.47 -16.11
C MET A 221 4.36 6.15 -16.50
N THR A 222 3.26 5.48 -16.21
CA THR A 222 1.90 5.94 -16.54
C THR A 222 1.27 6.53 -15.27
N PRO A 223 0.61 7.69 -15.35
CA PRO A 223 -0.11 8.22 -14.20
C PRO A 223 -1.32 7.32 -13.86
N PHE A 224 -1.61 7.20 -12.56
CA PHE A 224 -2.82 6.56 -12.07
C PHE A 224 -3.50 7.44 -11.02
N GLU A 225 -4.79 7.22 -10.82
CA GLU A 225 -5.55 7.81 -9.74
C GLU A 225 -6.54 6.78 -9.18
N ILE A 226 -6.53 6.61 -7.87
CA ILE A 226 -7.43 5.73 -7.13
C ILE A 226 -8.37 6.58 -6.31
N THR A 227 -9.63 6.64 -6.69
CA THR A 227 -10.67 7.31 -5.91
C THR A 227 -10.99 6.51 -4.65
N LEU A 228 -11.03 7.17 -3.51
CA LEU A 228 -11.43 6.58 -2.24
C LEU A 228 -12.95 6.57 -2.09
N THR A 229 -13.53 5.38 -1.95
CA THR A 229 -14.94 5.20 -1.61
C THR A 229 -15.08 5.13 -0.10
N TYR A 230 -15.69 6.16 0.48
CA TYR A 230 -15.93 6.24 1.92
C TYR A 230 -17.15 5.40 2.31
N LYS A 231 -16.96 4.50 3.26
CA LYS A 231 -18.02 3.70 3.90
C LYS A 231 -18.57 4.37 5.15
N ARG A 232 -17.72 5.18 5.80
CA ARG A 232 -18.04 5.90 7.04
C ARG A 232 -17.49 7.32 6.97
N THR A 233 -18.31 8.28 7.34
CA THR A 233 -17.95 9.72 7.42
C THR A 233 -18.06 10.27 8.84
N ASP A 234 -18.60 9.47 9.76
CA ASP A 234 -18.83 9.79 11.17
C ASP A 234 -17.59 9.63 12.05
N VAL A 235 -16.57 8.90 11.54
CA VAL A 235 -15.34 8.60 12.27
C VAL A 235 -14.13 9.18 11.55
N LYS A 236 -13.21 9.76 12.31
CA LYS A 236 -11.93 10.24 11.78
C LYS A 236 -10.96 9.08 11.56
N PRO A 237 -10.20 9.05 10.46
CA PRO A 237 -9.13 8.08 10.28
C PRO A 237 -8.07 8.20 11.39
N SER A 238 -7.49 7.09 11.79
CA SER A 238 -6.31 7.03 12.66
C SER A 238 -5.09 6.45 11.95
N ALA A 239 -5.31 5.76 10.82
CA ALA A 239 -4.24 5.19 10.03
C ALA A 239 -4.56 5.15 8.53
N VAL A 240 -3.50 5.11 7.74
CA VAL A 240 -3.52 4.82 6.30
C VAL A 240 -2.78 3.53 6.00
N LEU A 241 -3.38 2.71 5.15
CA LEU A 241 -2.76 1.55 4.53
C LEU A 241 -2.68 1.78 3.03
N VAL A 242 -1.47 1.77 2.47
CA VAL A 242 -1.22 1.68 1.03
C VAL A 242 -0.40 0.43 0.80
N VAL A 243 -0.81 -0.39 -0.15
CA VAL A 243 -0.07 -1.59 -0.55
C VAL A 243 0.07 -1.60 -2.06
N CYS A 244 1.29 -1.85 -2.53
CA CYS A 244 1.58 -2.12 -3.93
C CYS A 244 2.18 -3.51 -4.03
N SER A 245 1.68 -4.33 -4.96
CA SER A 245 2.19 -5.67 -5.21
C SER A 245 2.28 -5.93 -6.71
N ALA A 246 3.40 -6.49 -7.15
CA ALA A 246 3.58 -6.91 -8.54
C ALA A 246 2.78 -8.18 -8.86
N SER A 247 2.26 -8.89 -7.83
CA SER A 247 1.42 -10.08 -7.99
C SER A 247 0.24 -10.03 -7.04
N TYR A 248 -0.98 -10.01 -7.58
CA TYR A 248 -2.25 -9.90 -6.83
C TYR A 248 -2.44 -11.04 -5.81
N TRP A 249 -2.05 -12.24 -6.18
CA TRP A 249 -2.16 -13.42 -5.33
C TRP A 249 -0.88 -13.68 -4.50
N GLY A 250 -0.05 -12.66 -4.32
CA GLY A 250 1.21 -12.75 -3.59
C GLY A 250 1.08 -13.24 -2.15
N ASP A 251 -0.01 -12.91 -1.47
CA ASP A 251 -0.31 -13.39 -0.11
C ASP A 251 -0.61 -14.91 -0.06
N TYR A 252 -0.89 -15.50 -1.22
CA TYR A 252 -1.03 -16.95 -1.41
C TYR A 252 0.22 -17.58 -2.03
N PHE A 253 1.31 -16.80 -2.19
CA PHE A 253 2.55 -17.22 -2.83
C PHE A 253 2.34 -17.72 -4.27
N ALA A 254 1.47 -17.04 -5.00
CA ALA A 254 1.16 -17.33 -6.40
C ALA A 254 1.33 -16.07 -7.26
N GLY A 255 1.75 -16.28 -8.53
CA GLY A 255 1.99 -15.21 -9.50
C GLY A 255 2.99 -15.64 -10.59
N GLY A 256 3.44 -14.67 -11.41
CA GLY A 256 4.42 -14.88 -12.47
C GLY A 256 5.83 -14.49 -12.03
N ASP A 257 6.78 -15.45 -12.11
CA ASP A 257 8.20 -15.16 -11.84
C ASP A 257 8.72 -14.09 -12.82
N GLY A 258 9.21 -12.98 -12.27
CA GLY A 258 9.67 -11.82 -13.04
C GLY A 258 8.59 -10.78 -13.33
N SER A 259 7.35 -10.92 -12.85
CA SER A 259 6.39 -9.81 -12.85
C SER A 259 6.97 -8.63 -12.08
N VAL A 260 6.94 -7.42 -12.66
CA VAL A 260 7.59 -6.25 -12.07
C VAL A 260 6.69 -5.02 -12.12
N MET A 261 6.64 -4.33 -11.01
CA MET A 261 5.97 -3.04 -10.83
C MET A 261 6.99 -1.99 -10.37
N TYR A 262 6.91 -0.81 -10.96
CA TYR A 262 7.61 0.39 -10.51
C TYR A 262 6.56 1.38 -10.06
N VAL A 263 6.76 2.03 -8.93
CA VAL A 263 5.84 3.05 -8.39
C VAL A 263 6.62 4.28 -7.95
N ASP A 264 5.99 5.46 -8.14
CA ASP A 264 6.65 6.74 -7.88
C ASP A 264 5.63 7.86 -7.62
N ASP A 265 6.09 8.92 -6.94
CA ASP A 265 5.41 10.21 -6.77
C ASP A 265 3.96 10.09 -6.29
N PHE A 266 3.72 9.35 -5.23
CA PHE A 266 2.40 9.23 -4.63
C PHE A 266 1.94 10.54 -4.00
N LYS A 267 0.68 10.89 -4.24
CA LYS A 267 0.09 12.12 -3.72
C LYS A 267 -1.37 11.91 -3.36
N PHE A 268 -1.76 12.33 -2.17
CA PHE A 268 -3.16 12.46 -1.81
C PHE A 268 -3.76 13.76 -2.36
N ASN A 269 -4.96 13.67 -2.91
CA ASN A 269 -5.76 14.79 -3.39
C ASN A 269 -6.97 14.99 -2.47
N TYR A 270 -7.26 16.24 -2.11
CA TYR A 270 -8.27 16.64 -1.13
C TYR A 270 -9.46 17.38 -1.75
#